data_84b4335b706015ec5e1e07a0b66ea601
#
_entry.id   84b4335b706015ec5e1e07a0b66ea601
#
_cell.length_a   1.000
_cell.length_b   1.000
_cell.length_c   1.000
_cell.angle_alpha   90.00
_cell.angle_beta   90.00
_cell.angle_gamma   90.00
#
_symmetry.space_group_name_H-M   'P 1'
#
loop_
_entity.id
_entity.type
_entity.pdbx_description
1 polymer ?
#
loop_
_entity_poly.entity_id
_entity_poly.type
_entity_poly.pdbx_seq_one_letter_code
_entity_poly.pdbx_strand_id
1 'polypeptide(L)'
;MTRTANIAAAATTLLVLATPVGGNAAPKYQPFPPGYGYDSAGEIIALKNAVAKGDHKTVRQHGWKLWAGIMQPLPPADPNSWPIWYSWQNTTCAFNEPFCPSQNAPGALASSAQAGPQRSLMLLNADAGAAQSGGGAAVPIPVNVPEIPCYPIPAPVVQAYPNATNKCGTNNICDGAHFQFNGDIMIPTESLSQEGFDWIRGKKLNEQATLNALREQNVKDLTLPRRYVVTKHMFWPVKATGISAVPVWHGVFDPKNPSYQGYETWKDLVGVDPTGKAIGTKTTVSYLYNVLQLQPPPRPSCTNQTPFPTVTASATVYALKDFYSHQVTQADWDSFDDADKAILNASSYWAYNQPFGPGDYLVTIAMHVNTREIPTWALQSAWWSDQPNAGPYAQDRPKLPQAKGPWDHYLLVDAYGIPDSKDRTHLPVATNPYIELVIHPVGTDCNNCHIRAGWPVKPTRLGEQTAGYQSRNCSDLLAALTPGNACFQYLTRSDFQWIIPDRAQ
;
A
#
# COMPACT_ATOMS: atom_id res chain seq x y z
N MET A 1 -61.69 -2.94 65.39
CA MET A 1 -61.51 -4.09 64.47
C MET A 1 -60.94 -3.50 63.20
N THR A 2 -59.67 -3.47 63.11
CA THR A 2 -58.97 -2.95 61.91
C THR A 2 -58.15 -4.09 61.28
N ARG A 3 -58.49 -4.48 60.08
CA ARG A 3 -57.77 -5.48 59.28
C ARG A 3 -56.65 -4.80 58.51
N THR A 4 -55.44 -5.16 58.83
CA THR A 4 -54.25 -4.85 58.07
C THR A 4 -54.08 -5.82 56.90
N ALA A 5 -54.05 -5.32 55.68
CA ALA A 5 -53.78 -6.06 54.45
C ALA A 5 -52.26 -6.03 54.19
N ASN A 6 -51.62 -7.18 54.17
CA ASN A 6 -50.24 -7.37 53.75
C ASN A 6 -50.20 -7.44 52.20
N ILE A 7 -49.49 -6.50 51.60
CA ILE A 7 -49.15 -6.56 50.17
C ILE A 7 -47.74 -7.16 50.08
N ALA A 8 -47.70 -8.39 49.56
CA ALA A 8 -46.42 -9.01 49.18
C ALA A 8 -45.97 -8.50 47.81
N ALA A 9 -44.86 -7.76 47.79
CA ALA A 9 -44.21 -7.36 46.55
C ALA A 9 -43.38 -8.54 45.99
N ALA A 10 -43.80 -9.07 44.87
CA ALA A 10 -43.03 -10.03 44.13
C ALA A 10 -41.92 -9.29 43.31
N ALA A 11 -40.69 -9.44 43.73
CA ALA A 11 -39.54 -8.98 42.94
C ALA A 11 -39.28 -9.94 41.81
N THR A 12 -39.66 -9.55 40.59
CA THR A 12 -39.30 -10.26 39.38
C THR A 12 -37.87 -9.92 38.98
N THR A 13 -36.96 -10.82 39.30
CA THR A 13 -35.55 -10.72 38.84
C THR A 13 -35.51 -11.03 37.38
N LEU A 14 -35.33 -10.00 36.56
CA LEU A 14 -35.05 -10.16 35.14
C LEU A 14 -33.62 -10.71 34.99
N LEU A 15 -33.49 -11.99 34.70
CA LEU A 15 -32.24 -12.61 34.31
C LEU A 15 -31.98 -12.16 32.86
N VAL A 16 -31.17 -11.12 32.68
CA VAL A 16 -30.62 -10.77 31.38
C VAL A 16 -29.59 -11.85 31.07
N LEU A 17 -29.99 -12.85 30.30
CA LEU A 17 -29.07 -13.76 29.63
C LEU A 17 -28.26 -12.92 28.65
N ALA A 18 -27.05 -12.51 29.06
CA ALA A 18 -26.05 -12.04 28.12
C ALA A 18 -25.78 -13.20 27.15
N THR A 19 -26.35 -13.12 25.96
CA THR A 19 -25.90 -13.93 24.84
C THR A 19 -24.43 -13.60 24.65
N PRO A 20 -23.52 -14.60 24.61
CA PRO A 20 -22.14 -14.32 24.24
C PRO A 20 -22.18 -13.66 22.86
N VAL A 21 -21.68 -12.44 22.77
CA VAL A 21 -21.39 -11.81 21.50
C VAL A 21 -20.39 -12.76 20.84
N GLY A 22 -20.89 -13.55 19.88
CA GLY A 22 -20.07 -14.48 19.14
C GLY A 22 -18.95 -13.67 18.51
N GLY A 23 -17.71 -13.94 18.90
CA GLY A 23 -16.54 -13.41 18.23
C GLY A 23 -16.75 -13.65 16.74
N ASN A 24 -16.73 -12.58 15.95
CA ASN A 24 -16.86 -12.69 14.50
C ASN A 24 -15.71 -13.57 14.02
N ALA A 25 -16.05 -14.80 13.59
CA ALA A 25 -15.07 -15.66 12.92
C ALA A 25 -14.55 -14.88 11.70
N ALA A 26 -13.25 -14.95 11.45
CA ALA A 26 -12.67 -14.32 10.29
C ALA A 26 -13.40 -14.70 9.01
N PRO A 27 -13.44 -13.79 8.06
CA PRO A 27 -14.03 -14.07 6.78
C PRO A 27 -13.28 -15.24 6.13
N LYS A 28 -14.03 -16.27 5.74
CA LYS A 28 -13.46 -17.36 4.96
C LYS A 28 -12.90 -16.81 3.66
N TYR A 29 -11.70 -17.27 3.27
CA TYR A 29 -11.07 -16.92 1.99
C TYR A 29 -12.10 -16.89 0.85
N GLN A 30 -12.12 -15.80 0.12
CA GLN A 30 -12.94 -15.62 -1.08
C GLN A 30 -12.03 -15.56 -2.30
N PRO A 31 -12.22 -16.43 -3.29
CA PRO A 31 -11.47 -16.34 -4.53
C PRO A 31 -11.83 -15.06 -5.28
N PHE A 32 -10.97 -14.69 -6.23
CA PHE A 32 -11.26 -13.58 -7.13
C PHE A 32 -12.61 -13.81 -7.84
N PRO A 33 -13.54 -12.85 -7.88
CA PRO A 33 -14.89 -13.10 -8.37
C PRO A 33 -14.92 -13.29 -9.89
N PRO A 34 -15.79 -14.15 -10.42
CA PRO A 34 -15.94 -14.34 -11.85
C PRO A 34 -16.52 -13.08 -12.52
N GLY A 35 -16.24 -12.90 -13.82
CA GLY A 35 -16.76 -11.77 -14.60
C GLY A 35 -15.93 -10.49 -14.59
N TYR A 36 -14.78 -10.50 -13.89
CA TYR A 36 -13.84 -9.39 -13.82
C TYR A 36 -12.53 -9.67 -14.58
N GLY A 37 -12.53 -10.63 -15.49
CA GLY A 37 -11.41 -10.89 -16.40
C GLY A 37 -10.27 -11.72 -15.84
N TYR A 38 -10.17 -11.86 -14.52
CA TYR A 38 -9.08 -12.60 -13.88
C TYR A 38 -9.14 -14.11 -14.19
N ASP A 39 -7.94 -14.66 -14.50
CA ASP A 39 -7.68 -16.09 -14.74
C ASP A 39 -8.60 -16.78 -15.76
N SER A 40 -9.29 -16.03 -16.61
CA SER A 40 -10.08 -16.56 -17.71
C SER A 40 -9.16 -16.86 -18.91
N ALA A 41 -9.22 -18.08 -19.44
CA ALA A 41 -8.37 -18.50 -20.57
C ALA A 41 -8.52 -17.58 -21.78
N GLY A 42 -9.73 -17.13 -22.09
CA GLY A 42 -10.00 -16.20 -23.19
C GLY A 42 -9.44 -14.80 -22.92
N GLU A 43 -9.61 -14.29 -21.73
CA GLU A 43 -9.09 -12.97 -21.31
C GLU A 43 -7.56 -12.98 -21.32
N ILE A 44 -6.91 -14.02 -20.84
CA ILE A 44 -5.43 -14.15 -20.85
C ILE A 44 -4.89 -14.16 -22.27
N ILE A 45 -5.54 -14.86 -23.20
CA ILE A 45 -5.14 -14.85 -24.62
C ILE A 45 -5.30 -13.44 -25.19
N ALA A 46 -6.44 -12.80 -24.93
CA ALA A 46 -6.70 -11.43 -25.36
C ALA A 46 -5.65 -10.45 -24.80
N LEU A 47 -5.32 -10.60 -23.50
CA LEU A 47 -4.33 -9.78 -22.81
C LEU A 47 -2.93 -9.94 -23.43
N LYS A 48 -2.48 -11.18 -23.66
CA LYS A 48 -1.19 -11.45 -24.33
C LYS A 48 -1.14 -10.85 -25.72
N ASN A 49 -2.22 -10.95 -26.47
CA ASN A 49 -2.32 -10.36 -27.81
C ASN A 49 -2.31 -8.82 -27.77
N ALA A 50 -2.98 -8.24 -26.78
CA ALA A 50 -2.99 -6.79 -26.57
C ALA A 50 -1.59 -6.27 -26.23
N VAL A 51 -0.89 -6.92 -25.30
CA VAL A 51 0.50 -6.57 -24.94
C VAL A 51 1.41 -6.68 -26.18
N ALA A 52 1.34 -7.78 -26.94
CA ALA A 52 2.15 -7.98 -28.13
C ALA A 52 1.90 -6.92 -29.24
N LYS A 53 0.68 -6.39 -29.31
CA LYS A 53 0.28 -5.34 -30.27
C LYS A 53 0.48 -3.91 -29.78
N GLY A 54 0.78 -3.72 -28.50
CA GLY A 54 0.80 -2.40 -27.88
C GLY A 54 -0.61 -1.80 -27.72
N ASP A 55 -1.64 -2.61 -27.49
CA ASP A 55 -3.02 -2.16 -27.31
C ASP A 55 -3.25 -1.72 -25.86
N HIS A 56 -2.88 -0.48 -25.56
CA HIS A 56 -3.03 0.13 -24.26
C HIS A 56 -4.49 0.15 -23.77
N LYS A 57 -5.45 0.32 -24.69
CA LYS A 57 -6.87 0.37 -24.32
C LYS A 57 -7.34 -0.95 -23.72
N THR A 58 -7.04 -2.07 -24.37
CA THR A 58 -7.44 -3.39 -23.89
C THR A 58 -6.78 -3.72 -22.55
N VAL A 59 -5.48 -3.40 -22.36
CA VAL A 59 -4.82 -3.65 -21.07
C VAL A 59 -5.35 -2.76 -19.96
N ARG A 60 -5.66 -1.49 -20.23
CA ARG A 60 -6.31 -0.61 -19.25
C ARG A 60 -7.68 -1.12 -18.82
N GLN A 61 -8.50 -1.57 -19.78
CA GLN A 61 -9.80 -2.17 -19.47
C GLN A 61 -9.67 -3.41 -18.61
N HIS A 62 -8.63 -4.22 -18.81
CA HIS A 62 -8.32 -5.35 -17.94
C HIS A 62 -7.94 -4.88 -16.54
N GLY A 63 -7.05 -3.89 -16.40
CA GLY A 63 -6.70 -3.30 -15.11
C GLY A 63 -7.90 -2.78 -14.32
N TRP A 64 -8.83 -2.07 -15.00
CA TRP A 64 -10.08 -1.61 -14.40
C TRP A 64 -10.97 -2.76 -13.91
N LYS A 65 -11.06 -3.86 -14.67
CA LYS A 65 -11.81 -5.05 -14.25
C LYS A 65 -11.17 -5.68 -13.01
N LEU A 66 -9.84 -5.82 -13.00
CA LEU A 66 -9.13 -6.35 -11.83
C LEU A 66 -9.36 -5.49 -10.59
N TRP A 67 -9.24 -4.17 -10.73
CA TRP A 67 -9.53 -3.23 -9.65
C TRP A 67 -10.96 -3.39 -9.12
N ALA A 68 -11.95 -3.34 -9.98
CA ALA A 68 -13.35 -3.49 -9.59
C ALA A 68 -13.61 -4.86 -8.95
N GLY A 69 -12.97 -5.92 -9.45
CA GLY A 69 -13.15 -7.29 -8.95
C GLY A 69 -12.60 -7.48 -7.54
N ILE A 70 -11.35 -7.04 -7.29
CA ILE A 70 -10.72 -7.21 -5.98
C ILE A 70 -11.42 -6.40 -4.88
N MET A 71 -12.11 -5.33 -5.27
CA MET A 71 -12.84 -4.46 -4.35
C MET A 71 -14.31 -4.86 -4.16
N GLN A 72 -14.75 -6.00 -4.70
CA GLN A 72 -16.11 -6.48 -4.41
C GLN A 72 -16.27 -6.80 -2.93
N PRO A 73 -17.45 -6.50 -2.34
CA PRO A 73 -17.70 -6.76 -0.93
C PRO A 73 -17.69 -8.25 -0.61
N LEU A 74 -17.18 -8.60 0.57
CA LEU A 74 -17.27 -9.97 1.13
C LEU A 74 -18.73 -10.38 1.33
N PRO A 75 -19.11 -11.65 1.10
CA PRO A 75 -20.41 -12.16 1.45
C PRO A 75 -20.64 -12.21 2.98
N PRO A 76 -21.88 -11.97 3.46
CA PRO A 76 -23.02 -11.44 2.72
C PRO A 76 -22.74 -10.02 2.27
N ALA A 77 -23.06 -9.69 1.01
CA ALA A 77 -22.71 -8.41 0.38
C ALA A 77 -23.45 -7.24 1.07
N ASP A 78 -22.94 -6.81 2.19
CA ASP A 78 -23.27 -5.54 2.83
C ASP A 78 -22.41 -4.45 2.19
N PRO A 79 -22.96 -3.29 1.82
CA PRO A 79 -22.18 -2.15 1.30
C PRO A 79 -21.04 -1.70 2.23
N ASN A 80 -21.14 -2.01 3.53
CA ASN A 80 -20.13 -1.71 4.54
C ASN A 80 -19.18 -2.90 4.82
N SER A 81 -19.34 -4.03 4.10
CA SER A 81 -18.44 -5.16 4.30
C SER A 81 -17.07 -4.89 3.66
N TRP A 82 -16.05 -5.51 4.25
CA TRP A 82 -14.72 -5.48 3.69
C TRP A 82 -14.70 -6.00 2.24
N PRO A 83 -13.80 -5.49 1.40
CA PRO A 83 -13.53 -6.09 0.09
C PRO A 83 -12.98 -7.51 0.21
N ILE A 84 -13.10 -8.29 -0.86
CA ILE A 84 -12.70 -9.71 -0.87
C ILE A 84 -11.22 -9.92 -0.53
N TRP A 85 -10.32 -9.02 -0.92
CA TRP A 85 -8.89 -9.12 -0.61
C TRP A 85 -8.62 -9.18 0.90
N TYR A 86 -9.52 -8.67 1.72
CA TYR A 86 -9.37 -8.72 3.17
C TYR A 86 -9.48 -10.13 3.73
N SER A 87 -10.13 -11.05 3.02
CA SER A 87 -10.17 -12.47 3.37
C SER A 87 -8.89 -13.23 2.98
N TRP A 88 -7.95 -12.55 2.33
CA TRP A 88 -6.73 -13.17 1.82
C TRP A 88 -5.64 -13.20 2.89
N GLN A 89 -4.59 -13.99 2.61
CA GLN A 89 -3.49 -14.14 3.55
C GLN A 89 -2.68 -12.86 3.65
N ASN A 90 -2.45 -12.39 4.87
CA ASN A 90 -1.51 -11.31 5.10
C ASN A 90 -0.09 -11.76 4.75
N THR A 91 0.68 -10.88 4.14
CA THR A 91 2.06 -11.17 3.75
C THR A 91 2.97 -11.46 4.94
N THR A 92 2.69 -10.88 6.12
CA THR A 92 3.43 -11.19 7.34
C THR A 92 3.33 -12.67 7.67
N CYS A 93 2.15 -13.28 7.51
CA CYS A 93 1.98 -14.71 7.72
C CYS A 93 2.75 -15.58 6.73
N ALA A 94 2.97 -15.10 5.51
CA ALA A 94 3.77 -15.84 4.54
C ALA A 94 5.24 -15.91 4.92
N PHE A 95 5.75 -14.89 5.63
CA PHE A 95 7.19 -14.74 5.93
C PHE A 95 7.54 -14.95 7.40
N ASN A 96 6.61 -14.77 8.33
CA ASN A 96 6.88 -14.89 9.77
C ASN A 96 5.74 -15.62 10.49
N GLU A 97 5.86 -16.95 10.64
CA GLU A 97 4.82 -17.79 11.24
C GLU A 97 4.39 -17.44 12.67
N PRO A 98 5.30 -17.06 13.60
CA PRO A 98 4.89 -16.76 14.97
C PRO A 98 3.91 -15.59 15.08
N PHE A 99 3.83 -14.77 14.05
CA PHE A 99 2.96 -13.61 13.96
C PHE A 99 1.78 -13.80 13.01
N CYS A 100 1.48 -15.05 12.60
CA CYS A 100 0.22 -15.31 11.96
C CYS A 100 -0.88 -15.14 12.97
N PRO A 101 -1.66 -14.04 12.96
CA PRO A 101 -2.90 -14.04 13.67
C PRO A 101 -3.68 -15.25 13.13
N SER A 102 -4.31 -16.00 14.02
CA SER A 102 -5.26 -17.03 13.57
C SER A 102 -6.06 -16.38 12.45
N GLN A 103 -6.33 -17.06 11.35
CA GLN A 103 -7.02 -16.54 10.13
C GLN A 103 -8.28 -15.70 10.41
N ASN A 104 -8.46 -15.27 11.61
CA ASN A 104 -9.64 -14.88 12.31
C ASN A 104 -9.54 -13.53 13.02
N ALA A 105 -8.41 -12.83 12.95
CA ALA A 105 -8.30 -11.55 13.66
C ALA A 105 -8.37 -10.38 12.68
N PRO A 106 -9.28 -9.41 12.91
CA PRO A 106 -9.28 -8.13 12.20
C PRO A 106 -7.97 -7.34 12.32
N GLY A 107 -7.08 -7.73 13.25
CA GLY A 107 -5.79 -7.09 13.53
C GLY A 107 -4.67 -7.27 12.50
N ALA A 108 -4.94 -7.91 11.36
CA ALA A 108 -3.96 -8.04 10.30
C ALA A 108 -3.62 -6.71 9.57
N LEU A 109 -4.22 -5.60 9.98
CA LEU A 109 -4.10 -4.33 9.26
C LEU A 109 -2.70 -3.73 9.33
N ALA A 110 -2.01 -3.82 10.44
CA ALA A 110 -0.74 -3.13 10.62
C ALA A 110 0.49 -4.05 10.68
N SER A 111 0.33 -5.34 10.93
CA SER A 111 1.45 -6.28 10.91
C SER A 111 2.14 -6.42 9.54
N SER A 112 1.55 -5.88 8.49
CA SER A 112 2.18 -5.74 7.17
C SER A 112 3.25 -4.64 7.11
N ALA A 113 3.33 -3.78 8.12
CA ALA A 113 4.37 -2.75 8.23
C ALA A 113 5.74 -3.31 8.62
N GLN A 114 5.86 -4.62 8.89
CA GLN A 114 7.15 -5.29 9.01
C GLN A 114 7.83 -5.45 7.64
N ALA A 115 8.10 -4.35 6.99
CA ALA A 115 9.16 -4.33 6.01
C ALA A 115 10.48 -4.38 6.78
N GLY A 116 11.26 -5.40 6.55
CA GLY A 116 12.59 -5.54 7.17
C GLY A 116 13.48 -4.31 6.98
N PRO A 117 14.66 -4.25 7.61
CA PRO A 117 15.54 -3.07 7.69
C PRO A 117 15.95 -2.46 6.34
N GLN A 118 15.49 -3.00 5.24
CA GLN A 118 15.92 -2.61 3.89
C GLN A 118 15.14 -1.46 3.26
N ARG A 119 13.94 -1.12 3.75
CA ARG A 119 13.27 0.12 3.29
C ARG A 119 14.00 1.39 3.73
N SER A 120 14.69 1.33 4.87
CA SER A 120 15.58 2.40 5.33
C SER A 120 16.68 2.76 4.34
N LEU A 121 17.14 1.81 3.54
CA LEU A 121 18.26 2.00 2.62
C LEU A 121 17.87 2.58 1.27
N MET A 122 16.59 2.60 0.92
CA MET A 122 16.15 3.17 -0.34
C MET A 122 16.28 4.69 -0.39
N LEU A 123 16.06 5.37 0.73
CA LEU A 123 16.28 6.81 0.81
C LEU A 123 17.75 7.18 1.05
N LEU A 124 18.54 6.29 1.68
CA LEU A 124 19.94 6.53 2.02
C LEU A 124 20.92 6.19 0.90
N ASN A 125 20.57 5.31 -0.04
CA ASN A 125 21.42 5.00 -1.20
C ASN A 125 21.34 6.01 -2.35
N ALA A 126 20.68 7.14 -2.14
CA ALA A 126 20.91 8.31 -2.96
C ALA A 126 22.33 8.85 -2.79
N ASP A 127 23.05 8.41 -1.74
CA ASP A 127 24.44 8.67 -1.48
C ASP A 127 25.31 7.53 -2.03
N ALA A 128 25.77 7.63 -3.16
CA ALA A 128 27.05 7.11 -3.56
C ALA A 128 27.35 7.68 -4.91
N GLY A 129 27.91 8.82 -4.80
CA GLY A 129 28.73 9.33 -5.85
C GLY A 129 29.60 8.22 -6.42
N ALA A 130 29.76 8.19 -7.54
CA ALA A 130 30.83 7.81 -8.44
C ALA A 130 30.21 7.66 -9.80
N ALA A 131 30.28 8.72 -10.53
CA ALA A 131 30.16 8.72 -11.95
C ALA A 131 31.00 7.58 -12.53
N GLN A 132 30.36 6.66 -13.24
CA GLN A 132 31.03 5.93 -14.29
C GLN A 132 30.15 5.94 -15.53
N SER A 133 30.77 6.45 -16.56
CA SER A 133 30.32 6.64 -17.91
C SER A 133 29.88 5.33 -18.58
N GLY A 134 28.65 5.31 -19.02
CA GLY A 134 28.09 4.30 -19.92
C GLY A 134 26.76 4.82 -20.45
N GLY A 135 26.76 5.23 -21.72
CA GLY A 135 25.66 5.97 -22.32
C GLY A 135 24.36 5.20 -22.42
N GLY A 136 23.39 5.70 -21.78
CA GLY A 136 21.97 5.47 -21.90
C GLY A 136 21.31 6.54 -21.05
N ALA A 137 20.41 7.33 -21.61
CA ALA A 137 19.71 8.38 -20.90
C ALA A 137 18.83 7.77 -19.80
N ALA A 138 19.44 7.51 -18.64
CA ALA A 138 18.69 7.22 -17.44
C ALA A 138 17.84 8.45 -17.12
N VAL A 139 16.56 8.28 -16.91
CA VAL A 139 15.75 9.31 -16.24
C VAL A 139 16.47 9.62 -14.94
N PRO A 140 16.94 10.85 -14.76
CA PRO A 140 17.70 11.20 -13.57
C PRO A 140 16.77 11.00 -12.37
N ILE A 141 17.08 10.06 -11.51
CA ILE A 141 16.54 10.08 -10.17
C ILE A 141 17.00 11.41 -9.58
N PRO A 142 16.11 12.25 -9.05
CA PRO A 142 16.54 13.49 -8.42
C PRO A 142 17.57 13.17 -7.35
N VAL A 143 18.82 13.46 -7.60
CA VAL A 143 19.95 13.10 -6.71
C VAL A 143 19.92 13.95 -5.44
N ASN A 144 19.13 15.03 -5.44
CA ASN A 144 18.92 15.92 -4.32
C ASN A 144 17.44 16.28 -4.27
N VAL A 145 16.66 15.49 -3.56
CA VAL A 145 15.34 15.96 -3.10
C VAL A 145 15.63 16.82 -1.86
N PRO A 146 15.52 18.15 -1.95
CA PRO A 146 16.00 19.03 -0.89
C PRO A 146 15.19 18.94 0.41
N GLU A 147 13.97 18.42 0.35
CA GLU A 147 13.06 18.37 1.46
C GLU A 147 12.22 17.09 1.39
N ILE A 148 12.53 16.11 2.25
CA ILE A 148 11.76 14.89 2.41
C ILE A 148 11.03 14.98 3.75
N PRO A 149 9.74 14.57 3.84
CA PRO A 149 9.03 14.54 5.12
C PRO A 149 9.70 13.60 6.11
N CYS A 150 9.75 14.03 7.35
CA CYS A 150 10.15 13.23 8.48
C CYS A 150 9.03 13.22 9.50
N TYR A 151 8.63 12.04 9.92
CA TYR A 151 7.51 11.79 10.80
C TYR A 151 8.00 11.34 12.18
N PRO A 152 8.39 12.27 13.08
CA PRO A 152 8.78 11.89 14.43
C PRO A 152 7.59 11.30 15.15
N ILE A 153 7.79 10.18 15.87
CA ILE A 153 6.68 9.54 16.59
C ILE A 153 6.13 10.53 17.62
N PRO A 154 4.82 10.79 17.63
CA PRO A 154 4.21 11.72 18.56
C PRO A 154 4.41 11.27 20.01
N ALA A 155 4.75 12.21 20.91
CA ALA A 155 5.01 11.92 22.31
C ALA A 155 3.87 11.13 23.00
N PRO A 156 2.57 11.40 22.75
CA PRO A 156 1.50 10.59 23.30
C PRO A 156 1.55 9.12 22.88
N VAL A 157 2.01 8.84 21.64
CA VAL A 157 2.15 7.47 21.13
C VAL A 157 3.30 6.73 21.80
N VAL A 158 4.45 7.41 21.96
CA VAL A 158 5.60 6.87 22.70
C VAL A 158 5.21 6.54 24.15
N GLN A 159 4.44 7.43 24.79
CA GLN A 159 3.99 7.23 26.15
C GLN A 159 2.98 6.08 26.30
N ALA A 160 2.04 5.95 25.35
CA ALA A 160 1.01 4.91 25.39
C ALA A 160 1.55 3.53 25.00
N TYR A 161 2.51 3.48 24.08
CA TYR A 161 3.03 2.23 23.47
C TYR A 161 4.57 2.17 23.53
N PRO A 162 5.19 2.23 24.70
CA PRO A 162 6.65 2.33 24.82
C PRO A 162 7.38 1.12 24.24
N ASN A 163 6.80 -0.08 24.37
CA ASN A 163 7.40 -1.31 23.84
C ASN A 163 7.38 -1.38 22.30
N ALA A 164 6.36 -0.84 21.68
CA ALA A 164 6.23 -0.79 20.23
C ALA A 164 7.13 0.28 19.61
N THR A 165 7.43 1.35 20.37
CA THR A 165 8.19 2.52 19.90
C THR A 165 9.65 2.55 20.35
N ASN A 166 10.07 1.64 21.24
CA ASN A 166 11.43 1.61 21.78
C ASN A 166 12.52 1.23 20.76
N LYS A 167 12.14 0.69 19.62
CA LYS A 167 13.04 0.35 18.51
C LYS A 167 13.33 1.53 17.59
N CYS A 168 12.72 2.67 17.87
CA CYS A 168 12.99 3.90 17.13
C CYS A 168 14.35 4.45 17.56
N GLY A 169 15.18 4.83 16.59
CA GLY A 169 16.51 5.39 16.85
C GLY A 169 16.46 6.70 17.64
N THR A 170 17.62 7.17 18.09
CA THR A 170 17.79 8.38 18.90
C THR A 170 17.20 9.66 18.28
N ASN A 171 16.87 9.62 17.00
CA ASN A 171 16.28 10.74 16.25
C ASN A 171 14.76 10.63 16.07
N ASN A 172 14.09 9.75 16.79
CA ASN A 172 12.68 9.41 16.61
C ASN A 172 12.34 8.87 15.20
N ILE A 173 13.35 8.38 14.48
CA ILE A 173 13.17 7.64 13.24
C ILE A 173 13.15 6.18 13.61
N CYS A 174 12.07 5.50 13.26
CA CYS A 174 11.90 4.10 13.58
C CYS A 174 12.63 3.23 12.55
N ASP A 175 13.51 2.37 13.04
CA ASP A 175 14.23 1.40 12.22
C ASP A 175 13.36 0.18 12.00
N GLY A 176 12.45 0.30 11.05
CA GLY A 176 12.00 -0.77 10.20
C GLY A 176 11.14 -1.90 10.76
N ALA A 177 10.75 -1.96 12.03
CA ALA A 177 9.96 -3.11 12.48
C ALA A 177 8.44 -2.90 12.29
N HIS A 178 7.92 -1.72 12.57
CA HIS A 178 6.49 -1.45 12.56
C HIS A 178 6.14 -0.13 11.87
N PHE A 179 7.05 0.83 11.84
CA PHE A 179 6.86 2.09 11.11
C PHE A 179 7.71 2.07 9.85
N GLN A 180 7.26 2.75 8.81
CA GLN A 180 8.13 3.07 7.68
C GLN A 180 9.30 3.90 8.18
N PHE A 181 10.40 3.91 7.43
CA PHE A 181 11.65 4.55 7.86
C PHE A 181 11.46 5.97 8.40
N ASN A 182 10.64 6.79 7.72
CA ASN A 182 10.29 8.13 8.14
C ASN A 182 8.93 8.22 8.84
N GLY A 183 8.21 7.10 9.00
CA GLY A 183 6.79 7.11 9.27
C GLY A 183 5.99 7.54 8.05
N ASP A 184 4.68 7.55 8.17
CA ASP A 184 3.73 8.03 7.15
C ASP A 184 2.34 8.16 7.76
N ILE A 185 1.52 9.07 7.26
CA ILE A 185 0.11 9.15 7.60
C ILE A 185 -0.63 7.94 7.03
N MET A 186 -0.27 7.51 5.85
CA MET A 186 -0.89 6.33 5.23
C MET A 186 -0.48 5.04 5.93
N ILE A 187 -1.46 4.16 6.09
CA ILE A 187 -1.30 2.87 6.77
C ILE A 187 -1.29 1.77 5.70
N PRO A 188 -0.12 1.15 5.44
CA PRO A 188 -0.01 0.12 4.43
C PRO A 188 -0.47 -1.24 4.94
N THR A 189 -1.14 -2.01 4.08
CA THR A 189 -1.37 -3.44 4.27
C THR A 189 -1.06 -4.20 2.98
N GLU A 190 -0.68 -5.46 3.09
CA GLU A 190 -0.37 -6.29 1.93
C GLU A 190 -1.00 -7.67 2.10
N SER A 191 -1.61 -8.18 1.02
CA SER A 191 -2.26 -9.49 1.02
C SER A 191 -1.86 -10.32 -0.19
N LEU A 192 -1.90 -11.62 -0.02
CA LEU A 192 -1.60 -12.63 -1.04
C LEU A 192 -2.83 -13.48 -1.33
N SER A 193 -3.02 -13.86 -2.59
CA SER A 193 -3.91 -14.95 -2.92
C SER A 193 -3.49 -16.23 -2.21
N GLN A 194 -4.42 -17.16 -1.99
CA GLN A 194 -4.09 -18.43 -1.34
C GLN A 194 -2.99 -19.20 -2.09
N GLU A 195 -3.06 -19.22 -3.42
CA GLU A 195 -2.04 -19.85 -4.24
C GLU A 195 -0.66 -19.18 -4.09
N GLY A 196 -0.63 -17.86 -3.92
CA GLY A 196 0.62 -17.13 -3.67
C GLY A 196 1.22 -17.49 -2.31
N PHE A 197 0.39 -17.52 -1.29
CA PHE A 197 0.77 -17.92 0.06
C PHE A 197 1.33 -19.34 0.09
N ASP A 198 0.55 -20.30 -0.44
CA ASP A 198 0.91 -21.72 -0.46
C ASP A 198 2.22 -21.96 -1.22
N TRP A 199 2.45 -21.22 -2.30
CA TRP A 199 3.66 -21.32 -3.09
C TRP A 199 4.89 -20.81 -2.31
N ILE A 200 4.80 -19.63 -1.68
CA ILE A 200 5.89 -19.10 -0.86
C ILE A 200 6.25 -20.08 0.25
N ARG A 201 5.26 -20.55 0.99
CA ARG A 201 5.45 -21.49 2.11
C ARG A 201 5.92 -22.87 1.63
N GLY A 202 5.27 -23.43 0.63
CA GLY A 202 5.59 -24.76 0.09
C GLY A 202 6.96 -24.85 -0.56
N LYS A 203 7.47 -23.75 -1.12
CA LYS A 203 8.81 -23.63 -1.69
C LYS A 203 9.83 -23.03 -0.73
N LYS A 204 9.41 -22.68 0.47
CA LYS A 204 10.25 -22.05 1.51
C LYS A 204 10.93 -20.76 1.03
N LEU A 205 10.28 -19.99 0.18
CA LEU A 205 10.82 -18.72 -0.34
C LEU A 205 10.85 -17.62 0.72
N ASN A 206 10.26 -17.87 1.88
CA ASN A 206 10.38 -17.07 3.08
C ASN A 206 11.71 -17.29 3.84
N GLU A 207 12.54 -18.27 3.44
CA GLU A 207 13.80 -18.61 4.09
C GLU A 207 14.99 -18.11 3.25
N GLN A 208 15.87 -17.30 3.85
CA GLN A 208 17.12 -16.85 3.19
C GLN A 208 18.01 -18.03 2.78
N ALA A 209 18.04 -19.10 3.60
CA ALA A 209 18.80 -20.30 3.28
C ALA A 209 18.34 -20.91 1.94
N THR A 210 17.04 -20.95 1.69
CA THR A 210 16.49 -21.43 0.42
C THR A 210 16.90 -20.53 -0.75
N LEU A 211 16.80 -19.21 -0.59
CA LEU A 211 17.18 -18.27 -1.64
C LEU A 211 18.68 -18.32 -1.94
N ASN A 212 19.52 -18.50 -0.91
CA ASN A 212 20.96 -18.70 -1.09
C ASN A 212 21.26 -20.00 -1.87
N ALA A 213 20.61 -21.12 -1.50
CA ALA A 213 20.78 -22.39 -2.20
C ALA A 213 20.37 -22.31 -3.68
N LEU A 214 19.25 -21.64 -3.98
CA LEU A 214 18.82 -21.42 -5.36
C LEU A 214 19.84 -20.59 -6.15
N ARG A 215 20.40 -19.56 -5.55
CA ARG A 215 21.46 -18.74 -6.15
C ARG A 215 22.74 -19.55 -6.41
N GLU A 216 23.20 -20.36 -5.47
CA GLU A 216 24.36 -21.26 -5.61
C GLU A 216 24.15 -22.30 -6.72
N GLN A 217 22.94 -22.78 -6.90
CA GLN A 217 22.52 -23.63 -8.02
C GLN A 217 22.41 -22.89 -9.36
N ASN A 218 22.69 -21.58 -9.37
CA ASN A 218 22.61 -20.71 -10.54
C ASN A 218 21.19 -20.58 -11.11
N VAL A 219 20.17 -20.74 -10.28
CA VAL A 219 18.77 -20.42 -10.66
C VAL A 219 18.67 -18.92 -10.93
N LYS A 220 18.38 -18.53 -12.16
CA LYS A 220 18.33 -17.12 -12.57
C LYS A 220 16.99 -16.48 -12.28
N ASP A 221 15.91 -17.22 -12.43
CA ASP A 221 14.56 -16.71 -12.27
C ASP A 221 13.71 -17.70 -11.49
N LEU A 222 13.01 -17.17 -10.49
CA LEU A 222 11.86 -17.86 -9.92
C LEU A 222 10.68 -17.75 -10.89
N THR A 223 9.79 -18.72 -10.85
CA THR A 223 8.53 -18.65 -11.60
C THR A 223 7.40 -18.87 -10.62
N LEU A 224 6.62 -17.82 -10.39
CA LEU A 224 5.46 -17.86 -9.52
C LEU A 224 4.24 -18.45 -10.24
N PRO A 225 3.27 -19.02 -9.54
CA PRO A 225 2.09 -19.58 -10.16
C PRO A 225 1.25 -18.50 -10.85
N ARG A 226 0.58 -18.86 -11.95
CA ARG A 226 -0.23 -17.93 -12.72
C ARG A 226 -1.33 -17.24 -11.89
N ARG A 227 -1.84 -17.91 -10.87
CA ARG A 227 -2.86 -17.39 -9.95
C ARG A 227 -2.30 -16.62 -8.77
N TYR A 228 -1.03 -16.24 -8.84
CA TYR A 228 -0.44 -15.38 -7.83
C TYR A 228 -0.99 -13.96 -7.98
N VAL A 229 -1.60 -13.48 -6.94
CA VAL A 229 -2.03 -12.09 -6.81
C VAL A 229 -1.47 -11.53 -5.51
N VAL A 230 -0.91 -10.34 -5.58
CA VAL A 230 -0.51 -9.56 -4.41
C VAL A 230 -1.15 -8.20 -4.48
N THR A 231 -1.60 -7.72 -3.33
CA THR A 231 -2.16 -6.37 -3.18
C THR A 231 -1.33 -5.59 -2.17
N LYS A 232 -1.11 -4.30 -2.44
CA LYS A 232 -0.60 -3.35 -1.46
C LYS A 232 -1.62 -2.24 -1.30
N HIS A 233 -2.23 -2.20 -0.15
CA HIS A 233 -3.33 -1.31 0.17
C HIS A 233 -2.84 -0.17 1.06
N MET A 234 -3.30 1.05 0.79
CA MET A 234 -2.95 2.23 1.57
C MET A 234 -4.23 2.85 2.12
N PHE A 235 -4.33 2.90 3.44
CA PHE A 235 -5.41 3.56 4.15
C PHE A 235 -5.03 4.96 4.58
N TRP A 236 -6.02 5.84 4.60
CA TRP A 236 -5.96 7.15 5.24
C TRP A 236 -6.89 7.16 6.46
N PRO A 237 -6.47 7.68 7.63
CA PRO A 237 -7.32 7.75 8.80
C PRO A 237 -8.39 8.84 8.64
N VAL A 238 -9.60 8.56 9.10
CA VAL A 238 -10.72 9.53 9.14
C VAL A 238 -11.36 9.47 10.52
N LYS A 239 -11.57 10.62 11.15
CA LYS A 239 -12.15 10.71 12.49
C LYS A 239 -13.64 10.41 12.48
N ALA A 240 -14.16 9.74 13.52
CA ALA A 240 -15.59 9.44 13.69
C ALA A 240 -16.47 10.69 13.70
N THR A 241 -15.92 11.82 14.11
CA THR A 241 -16.64 13.09 14.25
C THR A 241 -15.86 14.23 13.63
N GLY A 242 -16.60 15.26 13.20
CA GLY A 242 -16.00 16.37 12.49
C GLY A 242 -15.74 16.04 11.01
N ILE A 243 -14.96 16.88 10.36
CA ILE A 243 -14.59 16.73 8.95
C ILE A 243 -13.09 16.51 8.87
N SER A 244 -12.70 15.34 8.40
CA SER A 244 -11.29 14.98 8.20
C SER A 244 -10.79 15.45 6.85
N ALA A 245 -9.64 16.11 6.81
CA ALA A 245 -9.00 16.53 5.58
C ALA A 245 -8.27 15.35 4.93
N VAL A 246 -8.43 15.19 3.62
CA VAL A 246 -7.71 14.22 2.81
C VAL A 246 -7.07 14.93 1.63
N PRO A 247 -5.74 14.84 1.44
CA PRO A 247 -5.09 15.45 0.30
C PRO A 247 -5.51 14.74 -0.99
N VAL A 248 -5.69 15.50 -2.06
CA VAL A 248 -6.02 14.98 -3.40
C VAL A 248 -5.03 15.46 -4.43
N TRP A 249 -4.74 14.61 -5.41
CA TRP A 249 -3.75 14.88 -6.44
C TRP A 249 -4.44 15.23 -7.75
N HIS A 250 -4.18 16.45 -8.24
CA HIS A 250 -4.68 16.94 -9.54
C HIS A 250 -3.56 17.14 -10.57
N GLY A 251 -2.35 16.77 -10.22
CA GLY A 251 -1.17 17.02 -11.03
C GLY A 251 -0.89 15.94 -12.09
N VAL A 252 0.22 16.15 -12.74
CA VAL A 252 0.93 15.14 -13.51
C VAL A 252 2.31 15.03 -12.89
N PHE A 253 2.79 13.82 -12.68
CA PHE A 253 4.15 13.61 -12.19
C PHE A 253 5.15 14.21 -13.19
N ASP A 254 6.05 15.08 -12.71
CA ASP A 254 7.14 15.63 -13.51
C ASP A 254 8.46 14.97 -13.11
N PRO A 255 8.97 14.02 -13.91
CA PRO A 255 10.24 13.33 -13.61
C PRO A 255 11.46 14.25 -13.68
N LYS A 256 11.32 15.45 -14.23
CA LYS A 256 12.39 16.45 -14.32
C LYS A 256 12.41 17.42 -13.15
N ASN A 257 11.35 17.44 -12.36
CA ASN A 257 11.27 18.28 -11.18
C ASN A 257 12.15 17.67 -10.06
N PRO A 258 13.20 18.36 -9.61
CA PRO A 258 14.08 17.84 -8.55
C PRO A 258 13.47 17.95 -7.15
N SER A 259 12.32 18.63 -7.01
CA SER A 259 11.66 18.83 -5.72
C SER A 259 10.82 17.61 -5.34
N TYR A 260 10.63 17.43 -4.04
CA TYR A 260 9.72 16.41 -3.51
C TYR A 260 8.28 16.68 -3.99
N GLN A 261 7.58 15.65 -4.44
CA GLN A 261 6.26 15.75 -5.06
C GLN A 261 5.17 14.95 -4.31
N GLY A 262 5.45 14.49 -3.09
CA GLY A 262 4.50 13.76 -2.26
C GLY A 262 3.36 14.63 -1.74
N TYR A 263 2.34 13.99 -1.15
CA TYR A 263 1.10 14.64 -0.72
C TYR A 263 1.31 15.75 0.32
N GLU A 264 2.42 15.76 1.04
CA GLU A 264 2.75 16.82 2.00
C GLU A 264 2.96 18.19 1.33
N THR A 265 3.23 18.18 0.02
CA THR A 265 3.40 19.41 -0.77
C THR A 265 2.15 19.81 -1.55
N TRP A 266 1.10 18.96 -1.54
CA TRP A 266 -0.13 19.24 -2.28
C TRP A 266 -0.98 20.28 -1.56
N LYS A 267 -1.69 21.10 -2.35
CA LYS A 267 -2.55 22.17 -1.83
C LYS A 267 -4.02 21.83 -1.92
N ASP A 268 -4.37 20.81 -2.71
CA ASP A 268 -5.75 20.41 -2.94
C ASP A 268 -6.18 19.39 -1.89
N LEU A 269 -7.30 19.68 -1.24
CA LEU A 269 -7.87 18.86 -0.19
C LEU A 269 -9.35 18.61 -0.46
N VAL A 270 -9.83 17.48 0.04
CA VAL A 270 -11.26 17.24 0.26
C VAL A 270 -11.54 17.06 1.75
N GLY A 271 -12.76 17.35 2.16
CA GLY A 271 -13.25 16.98 3.48
C GLY A 271 -13.98 15.64 3.43
N VAL A 272 -13.84 14.80 4.45
CA VAL A 272 -14.65 13.59 4.63
C VAL A 272 -15.47 13.74 5.89
N ASP A 273 -16.80 13.67 5.76
CA ASP A 273 -17.76 13.77 6.88
C ASP A 273 -18.45 12.43 7.13
N PRO A 274 -18.05 11.66 8.16
CA PRO A 274 -18.70 10.40 8.50
C PRO A 274 -20.15 10.56 8.94
N THR A 275 -20.51 11.74 9.46
CA THR A 275 -21.88 11.99 9.94
C THR A 275 -22.86 12.30 8.82
N GLY A 276 -22.37 12.63 7.63
CA GLY A 276 -23.18 12.95 6.47
C GLY A 276 -23.85 14.32 6.47
N LYS A 277 -23.62 15.16 7.50
CA LYS A 277 -24.32 16.44 7.68
C LYS A 277 -23.83 17.56 6.76
N ALA A 278 -22.56 17.52 6.36
CA ALA A 278 -21.92 18.58 5.58
C ALA A 278 -21.63 18.21 4.13
N ILE A 279 -22.14 17.08 3.64
CA ILE A 279 -21.85 16.59 2.27
C ILE A 279 -22.24 17.64 1.23
N GLY A 280 -21.36 17.85 0.25
CA GLY A 280 -21.55 18.80 -0.85
C GLY A 280 -21.31 20.26 -0.46
N THR A 281 -21.09 20.57 0.82
CA THR A 281 -20.71 21.93 1.24
C THR A 281 -19.23 22.17 1.04
N LYS A 282 -18.81 23.44 1.10
CA LYS A 282 -17.40 23.83 1.19
C LYS A 282 -17.09 24.28 2.61
N THR A 283 -16.02 23.75 3.16
CA THR A 283 -15.53 24.14 4.49
C THR A 283 -14.01 24.22 4.53
N THR A 284 -13.49 24.94 5.50
CA THR A 284 -12.05 24.97 5.74
C THR A 284 -11.65 23.71 6.50
N VAL A 285 -10.71 22.95 5.92
CA VAL A 285 -10.12 21.77 6.54
C VAL A 285 -8.60 21.90 6.59
N SER A 286 -8.00 21.19 7.51
CA SER A 286 -6.54 21.22 7.70
C SER A 286 -6.02 19.83 8.00
N TYR A 287 -4.79 19.56 7.57
CA TYR A 287 -4.06 18.34 7.92
C TYR A 287 -2.57 18.62 8.00
N LEU A 288 -1.80 17.63 8.37
CA LEU A 288 -0.34 17.66 8.47
C LEU A 288 0.15 18.46 9.66
N TYR A 289 0.20 17.78 10.79
CA TYR A 289 0.68 18.32 12.06
C TYR A 289 1.94 17.59 12.50
N ASN A 290 2.87 18.31 13.12
CA ASN A 290 4.08 17.73 13.72
C ASN A 290 4.96 16.93 12.76
N VAL A 291 4.86 17.18 11.46
CA VAL A 291 5.73 16.61 10.43
C VAL A 291 6.86 17.60 10.15
N LEU A 292 8.07 17.09 9.99
CA LEU A 292 9.27 17.90 9.81
C LEU A 292 9.83 17.75 8.39
N GLN A 293 10.52 18.76 7.91
CA GLN A 293 11.27 18.70 6.67
C GLN A 293 12.66 18.11 6.95
N LEU A 294 13.08 17.09 6.22
CA LEU A 294 14.46 16.62 6.25
C LEU A 294 15.35 17.58 5.47
N GLN A 295 16.44 17.98 6.08
CA GLN A 295 17.47 18.71 5.36
C GLN A 295 18.29 17.74 4.47
N PRO A 296 18.84 18.24 3.35
CA PRO A 296 19.65 17.40 2.46
C PRO A 296 20.88 16.83 3.18
N PRO A 297 21.42 15.72 2.66
CA PRO A 297 22.60 15.02 3.23
C PRO A 297 23.71 15.95 3.74
N PRO A 298 24.47 15.56 4.80
CA PRO A 298 25.06 14.21 4.83
C PRO A 298 24.33 13.17 5.68
N ARG A 299 23.38 13.50 6.53
CA ARG A 299 22.68 12.47 7.31
C ARG A 299 21.21 12.82 7.52
N PRO A 300 20.27 12.02 7.01
CA PRO A 300 18.87 12.19 7.33
C PRO A 300 18.67 12.02 8.84
N SER A 301 18.12 13.03 9.47
CA SER A 301 17.80 13.04 10.89
C SER A 301 16.59 13.91 11.10
N CYS A 302 15.62 13.45 11.90
CA CYS A 302 14.51 14.28 12.34
C CYS A 302 14.88 15.28 13.43
N THR A 303 16.16 15.44 13.77
CA THR A 303 16.62 16.46 14.72
C THR A 303 16.98 17.76 14.01
N ASN A 304 16.66 18.89 14.63
CA ASN A 304 16.96 20.23 14.13
C ASN A 304 16.32 20.59 12.78
N GLN A 305 15.08 20.15 12.58
CA GLN A 305 14.35 20.33 11.33
C GLN A 305 13.30 21.44 11.44
N THR A 306 12.96 22.02 10.28
CA THR A 306 11.85 22.95 10.17
C THR A 306 10.54 22.18 10.08
N PRO A 307 9.47 22.55 10.80
CA PRO A 307 8.18 21.93 10.60
C PRO A 307 7.67 22.13 9.17
N PHE A 308 7.07 21.09 8.59
CA PHE A 308 6.20 21.27 7.45
C PHE A 308 5.02 22.14 7.89
N PRO A 309 4.60 23.11 7.06
CA PRO A 309 3.43 23.90 7.38
C PRO A 309 2.18 23.02 7.37
N THR A 310 1.31 23.20 8.35
CA THR A 310 -0.04 22.63 8.29
C THR A 310 -0.73 23.11 7.03
N VAL A 311 -1.22 22.18 6.22
CA VAL A 311 -1.94 22.50 5.00
C VAL A 311 -3.39 22.82 5.34
N THR A 312 -3.87 23.98 4.92
CA THR A 312 -5.25 24.44 5.16
C THR A 312 -5.85 24.92 3.85
N ALA A 313 -7.02 24.43 3.51
CA ALA A 313 -7.73 24.81 2.30
C ALA A 313 -9.25 24.77 2.48
N SER A 314 -9.96 25.53 1.62
CA SER A 314 -11.40 25.38 1.45
C SER A 314 -11.65 24.17 0.57
N ALA A 315 -12.31 23.16 1.11
CA ALA A 315 -12.51 21.86 0.51
C ALA A 315 -13.99 21.51 0.37
N THR A 316 -14.34 20.79 -0.69
CA THR A 316 -15.65 20.15 -0.83
C THR A 316 -15.70 18.94 0.08
N VAL A 317 -16.84 18.74 0.74
CA VAL A 317 -17.05 17.63 1.68
C VAL A 317 -17.72 16.44 0.98
N TYR A 318 -17.12 15.27 1.13
CA TYR A 318 -17.55 13.99 0.60
C TYR A 318 -18.07 13.07 1.71
N ALA A 319 -18.90 12.09 1.33
CA ALA A 319 -19.39 11.06 2.24
C ALA A 319 -18.43 9.87 2.29
N LEU A 320 -18.46 9.11 3.39
CA LEU A 320 -17.71 7.84 3.48
C LEU A 320 -18.06 6.85 2.37
N LYS A 321 -19.32 6.82 1.90
CA LYS A 321 -19.77 5.93 0.81
C LYS A 321 -19.07 6.19 -0.53
N ASP A 322 -18.44 7.37 -0.68
CA ASP A 322 -17.68 7.74 -1.87
C ASP A 322 -16.24 7.15 -1.83
N PHE A 323 -15.90 6.49 -0.73
CA PHE A 323 -14.65 5.74 -0.51
C PHE A 323 -14.96 4.29 -0.15
N TYR A 324 -14.05 3.38 -0.46
CA TYR A 324 -13.99 2.13 0.29
C TYR A 324 -13.49 2.46 1.70
N SER A 325 -14.28 2.15 2.69
CA SER A 325 -14.00 2.52 4.07
C SER A 325 -14.35 1.41 5.04
N HIS A 326 -13.66 1.38 6.18
CA HIS A 326 -13.97 0.51 7.29
C HIS A 326 -13.98 1.30 8.59
N GLN A 327 -15.06 1.15 9.38
CA GLN A 327 -15.09 1.66 10.74
C GLN A 327 -14.37 0.68 11.66
N VAL A 328 -13.35 1.17 12.35
CA VAL A 328 -12.66 0.37 13.37
C VAL A 328 -13.59 0.22 14.57
N THR A 329 -14.08 -0.98 14.79
CA THR A 329 -14.95 -1.31 15.91
C THR A 329 -14.14 -1.51 17.20
N GLN A 330 -14.82 -1.62 18.35
CA GLN A 330 -14.14 -1.99 19.60
C GLN A 330 -13.51 -3.39 19.50
N ALA A 331 -14.17 -4.33 18.81
CA ALA A 331 -13.65 -5.68 18.62
C ALA A 331 -12.38 -5.69 17.74
N ASP A 332 -12.35 -4.87 16.67
CA ASP A 332 -11.13 -4.68 15.88
C ASP A 332 -10.00 -4.14 16.74
N TRP A 333 -10.29 -3.08 17.52
CA TRP A 333 -9.31 -2.44 18.38
C TRP A 333 -8.73 -3.38 19.44
N ASP A 334 -9.57 -4.21 20.04
CA ASP A 334 -9.14 -5.18 21.05
C ASP A 334 -8.26 -6.30 20.45
N SER A 335 -8.42 -6.56 19.14
CA SER A 335 -7.62 -7.55 18.41
C SER A 335 -6.27 -7.02 17.94
N PHE A 336 -6.09 -5.70 17.85
CA PHE A 336 -4.84 -5.08 17.44
C PHE A 336 -3.79 -5.20 18.56
N ASP A 337 -2.56 -5.48 18.18
CA ASP A 337 -1.43 -5.41 19.11
C ASP A 337 -0.99 -3.95 19.37
N ASP A 338 -0.02 -3.77 20.27
CA ASP A 338 0.49 -2.43 20.61
C ASP A 338 1.17 -1.73 19.43
N ALA A 339 1.76 -2.49 18.51
CA ALA A 339 2.40 -1.93 17.33
C ALA A 339 1.36 -1.41 16.34
N ASP A 340 0.29 -2.15 16.12
CA ASP A 340 -0.84 -1.75 15.29
C ASP A 340 -1.48 -0.47 15.83
N LYS A 341 -1.77 -0.46 17.13
CA LYS A 341 -2.34 0.71 17.81
C LYS A 341 -1.41 1.93 17.75
N ALA A 342 -0.11 1.73 17.89
CA ALA A 342 0.88 2.79 17.79
C ALA A 342 0.90 3.41 16.38
N ILE A 343 0.86 2.58 15.33
CA ILE A 343 0.83 3.04 13.93
C ILE A 343 -0.44 3.85 13.66
N LEU A 344 -1.60 3.32 14.03
CA LEU A 344 -2.89 3.99 13.83
C LEU A 344 -2.95 5.35 14.55
N ASN A 345 -2.46 5.38 15.79
CA ASN A 345 -2.39 6.63 16.56
C ASN A 345 -1.39 7.62 15.96
N ALA A 346 -0.19 7.19 15.59
CA ALA A 346 0.81 8.06 14.99
C ALA A 346 0.28 8.68 13.69
N SER A 347 -0.31 7.88 12.81
CA SER A 347 -0.98 8.32 11.58
C SER A 347 -2.00 9.43 11.85
N SER A 348 -2.89 9.24 12.82
CA SER A 348 -3.92 10.22 13.17
C SER A 348 -3.35 11.50 13.81
N TYR A 349 -2.30 11.38 14.63
CA TYR A 349 -1.61 12.54 15.19
C TYR A 349 -0.90 13.38 14.12
N TRP A 350 -0.26 12.74 13.14
CA TRP A 350 0.36 13.45 12.01
C TRP A 350 -0.68 14.11 11.11
N ALA A 351 -1.81 13.43 10.90
CA ALA A 351 -2.87 13.98 10.07
C ALA A 351 -3.65 15.10 10.78
N TYR A 352 -4.07 14.89 12.04
CA TYR A 352 -5.09 15.70 12.70
C TYR A 352 -4.73 16.19 14.10
N ASN A 353 -3.57 15.83 14.62
CA ASN A 353 -3.15 16.07 16.00
C ASN A 353 -4.13 15.50 17.06
N GLN A 354 -4.69 14.34 16.76
CA GLN A 354 -5.67 13.63 17.58
C GLN A 354 -5.37 12.13 17.61
N PRO A 355 -5.70 11.43 18.72
CA PRO A 355 -5.56 9.98 18.80
C PRO A 355 -6.50 9.28 17.79
N PHE A 356 -6.16 8.05 17.43
CA PHE A 356 -7.04 7.14 16.71
C PHE A 356 -7.64 6.12 17.68
N GLY A 357 -8.89 5.71 17.43
CA GLY A 357 -9.54 4.72 18.29
C GLY A 357 -10.83 4.14 17.69
N PRO A 358 -11.53 3.32 18.48
CA PRO A 358 -12.81 2.75 18.07
C PRO A 358 -13.81 3.81 17.64
N GLY A 359 -14.49 3.54 16.53
CA GLY A 359 -15.42 4.46 15.88
C GLY A 359 -14.81 5.28 14.75
N ASP A 360 -13.48 5.47 14.74
CA ASP A 360 -12.79 6.11 13.62
C ASP A 360 -12.78 5.19 12.38
N TYR A 361 -12.43 5.75 11.25
CA TYR A 361 -12.49 5.04 9.98
C TYR A 361 -11.12 4.98 9.31
N LEU A 362 -10.93 3.91 8.55
CA LEU A 362 -9.86 3.77 7.57
C LEU A 362 -10.48 3.86 6.18
N VAL A 363 -10.04 4.81 5.36
CA VAL A 363 -10.51 4.92 3.98
C VAL A 363 -9.40 4.50 3.02
N THR A 364 -9.75 3.72 2.01
CA THR A 364 -8.82 3.35 0.94
C THR A 364 -8.47 4.60 0.14
N ILE A 365 -7.22 5.03 0.21
CA ILE A 365 -6.75 6.15 -0.60
C ILE A 365 -6.05 5.69 -1.86
N ALA A 366 -5.29 4.59 -1.78
CA ALA A 366 -4.59 4.01 -2.92
C ALA A 366 -4.39 2.50 -2.74
N MET A 367 -4.15 1.79 -3.85
CA MET A 367 -3.89 0.36 -3.81
C MET A 367 -3.19 -0.12 -5.08
N HIS A 368 -2.18 -0.96 -4.93
CA HIS A 368 -1.66 -1.81 -6.00
C HIS A 368 -2.40 -3.14 -6.05
N VAL A 369 -2.65 -3.61 -7.26
CA VAL A 369 -3.14 -4.98 -7.55
C VAL A 369 -2.25 -5.58 -8.62
N ASN A 370 -1.45 -6.55 -8.28
CA ASN A 370 -0.48 -7.16 -9.17
C ASN A 370 -0.81 -8.64 -9.38
N THR A 371 -0.99 -9.05 -10.64
CA THR A 371 -1.35 -10.42 -10.99
C THR A 371 -0.32 -11.05 -11.94
N ARG A 372 -0.07 -12.37 -11.77
CA ARG A 372 0.88 -13.14 -12.57
C ARG A 372 0.23 -13.78 -13.83
N GLU A 373 -0.79 -13.16 -14.40
CA GLU A 373 -1.53 -13.73 -15.56
C GLU A 373 -0.68 -13.80 -16.84
N ILE A 374 0.27 -12.89 -16.98
CA ILE A 374 1.22 -12.84 -18.10
C ILE A 374 2.67 -12.78 -17.59
N PRO A 375 3.67 -13.14 -18.41
CA PRO A 375 5.08 -13.15 -17.98
C PRO A 375 5.63 -11.81 -17.51
N THR A 376 5.14 -10.71 -18.07
CA THR A 376 5.50 -9.34 -17.69
C THR A 376 4.70 -8.81 -16.52
N TRP A 377 3.79 -9.62 -15.96
CA TRP A 377 2.80 -9.26 -14.97
C TRP A 377 1.80 -8.20 -15.43
N ALA A 378 0.65 -8.22 -14.86
CA ALA A 378 -0.32 -7.14 -14.93
C ALA A 378 -0.19 -6.34 -13.63
N LEU A 379 0.52 -5.21 -13.71
CA LEU A 379 0.73 -4.31 -12.59
C LEU A 379 -0.19 -3.11 -12.78
N GLN A 380 -1.08 -2.90 -11.84
CA GLN A 380 -1.96 -1.73 -11.84
C GLN A 380 -2.06 -1.11 -10.47
N SER A 381 -2.32 0.18 -10.46
CA SER A 381 -2.45 0.94 -9.26
C SER A 381 -3.59 1.95 -9.37
N ALA A 382 -4.43 1.98 -8.35
CA ALA A 382 -5.57 2.87 -8.28
C ALA A 382 -5.45 3.82 -7.09
N TRP A 383 -6.04 5.02 -7.20
CA TRP A 383 -6.13 5.99 -6.10
C TRP A 383 -7.42 6.77 -6.19
N TRP A 384 -7.92 7.21 -5.05
CA TRP A 384 -9.14 7.98 -4.96
C TRP A 384 -8.99 9.38 -5.57
N SER A 385 -10.05 9.89 -6.20
CA SER A 385 -10.07 11.23 -6.79
C SER A 385 -11.45 11.85 -6.66
N ASP A 386 -11.48 13.14 -6.37
CA ASP A 386 -12.69 13.98 -6.44
C ASP A 386 -13.07 14.33 -7.89
N GLN A 387 -12.19 14.01 -8.85
CA GLN A 387 -12.40 14.16 -10.29
C GLN A 387 -12.27 12.83 -11.04
N PRO A 388 -13.06 11.79 -10.67
CA PRO A 388 -12.83 10.42 -11.13
C PRO A 388 -13.02 10.22 -12.64
N ASN A 389 -13.67 11.16 -13.33
CA ASN A 389 -13.93 11.09 -14.77
C ASN A 389 -13.04 12.02 -15.60
N ALA A 390 -12.05 12.67 -14.97
CA ALA A 390 -11.17 13.62 -15.63
C ALA A 390 -9.76 13.06 -15.87
N GLY A 391 -9.12 13.55 -16.91
CA GLY A 391 -7.71 13.31 -17.19
C GLY A 391 -7.39 11.91 -17.76
N PRO A 392 -6.10 11.62 -17.98
CA PRO A 392 -5.66 10.40 -18.64
C PRO A 392 -5.88 9.14 -17.79
N TYR A 393 -5.89 9.27 -16.48
CA TYR A 393 -6.01 8.14 -15.56
C TYR A 393 -7.45 7.63 -15.41
N ALA A 394 -8.47 8.38 -15.89
CA ALA A 394 -9.86 7.96 -15.97
C ALA A 394 -10.23 7.24 -17.27
N GLN A 395 -9.33 7.26 -18.26
CA GLN A 395 -9.62 6.75 -19.61
C GLN A 395 -9.88 5.24 -19.61
N ASP A 396 -10.61 4.81 -20.64
CA ASP A 396 -10.90 3.41 -20.95
C ASP A 396 -11.63 2.62 -19.85
N ARG A 397 -12.20 3.29 -18.85
CA ARG A 397 -12.99 2.63 -17.80
C ARG A 397 -14.20 1.93 -18.44
N PRO A 398 -14.31 0.59 -18.30
CA PRO A 398 -15.44 -0.14 -18.86
C PRO A 398 -16.71 0.08 -18.01
N LYS A 399 -17.86 -0.15 -18.62
CA LYS A 399 -19.11 -0.28 -17.85
C LYS A 399 -19.15 -1.65 -17.19
N LEU A 400 -19.24 -1.68 -15.86
CA LEU A 400 -19.31 -2.89 -15.06
C LEU A 400 -20.57 -2.84 -14.18
N PRO A 401 -21.76 -3.12 -14.73
CA PRO A 401 -23.03 -2.97 -14.00
C PRO A 401 -23.14 -3.92 -12.79
N GLN A 402 -22.34 -4.99 -12.77
CA GLN A 402 -22.27 -5.92 -11.66
C GLN A 402 -21.36 -5.43 -10.51
N ALA A 403 -20.48 -4.47 -10.77
CA ALA A 403 -19.57 -3.95 -9.76
C ALA A 403 -20.31 -3.09 -8.74
N LYS A 404 -20.01 -3.33 -7.47
CA LYS A 404 -20.59 -2.62 -6.32
C LYS A 404 -19.54 -1.76 -5.65
N GLY A 405 -19.99 -0.80 -4.87
CA GLY A 405 -19.13 0.14 -4.15
C GLY A 405 -18.60 1.27 -5.05
N PRO A 406 -17.77 2.14 -4.51
CA PRO A 406 -17.27 3.35 -5.17
C PRO A 406 -16.03 3.10 -6.06
N TRP A 407 -15.94 1.95 -6.73
CA TRP A 407 -14.77 1.57 -7.52
C TRP A 407 -14.46 2.59 -8.63
N ASP A 408 -15.47 3.27 -9.15
CA ASP A 408 -15.37 4.28 -10.21
C ASP A 408 -15.06 5.70 -9.70
N HIS A 409 -14.96 5.90 -8.38
CA HIS A 409 -14.39 7.10 -7.77
C HIS A 409 -12.86 7.12 -7.78
N TYR A 410 -12.23 6.07 -8.33
CA TYR A 410 -10.78 5.94 -8.39
C TYR A 410 -10.25 6.20 -9.80
N LEU A 411 -9.04 6.71 -9.87
CA LEU A 411 -8.22 6.77 -11.07
C LEU A 411 -7.30 5.56 -11.10
N LEU A 412 -6.78 5.21 -12.28
CA LEU A 412 -5.97 4.02 -12.47
C LEU A 412 -4.80 4.29 -13.41
N VAL A 413 -3.63 3.78 -13.02
CA VAL A 413 -2.46 3.62 -13.88
C VAL A 413 -2.14 2.13 -14.00
N ASP A 414 -1.63 1.74 -15.15
CA ASP A 414 -1.31 0.36 -15.48
C ASP A 414 0.07 0.23 -16.11
N ALA A 415 0.72 -0.90 -15.86
CA ALA A 415 2.00 -1.27 -16.43
C ALA A 415 1.99 -2.75 -16.78
N TYR A 416 2.09 -3.04 -18.06
CA TYR A 416 2.05 -4.40 -18.63
C TYR A 416 3.29 -4.71 -19.47
N GLY A 417 4.31 -3.85 -19.38
CA GLY A 417 5.53 -3.97 -20.18
C GLY A 417 5.33 -3.57 -21.65
N ILE A 418 4.36 -2.70 -21.93
CA ILE A 418 4.13 -2.16 -23.29
C ILE A 418 4.95 -0.88 -23.44
N PRO A 419 5.81 -0.78 -24.47
CA PRO A 419 6.57 0.44 -24.74
C PRO A 419 5.68 1.66 -24.98
N ASP A 420 6.17 2.84 -24.65
CA ASP A 420 5.50 4.10 -24.95
C ASP A 420 5.20 4.21 -26.45
N SER A 421 4.03 4.72 -26.79
CA SER A 421 3.59 4.86 -28.18
C SER A 421 4.43 5.86 -28.99
N LYS A 422 5.04 6.84 -28.31
CA LYS A 422 5.87 7.89 -28.93
C LYS A 422 7.34 7.54 -28.90
N ASP A 423 7.77 6.79 -27.90
CA ASP A 423 9.15 6.32 -27.75
C ASP A 423 9.16 4.84 -27.38
N ARG A 424 9.26 3.99 -28.37
CA ARG A 424 9.25 2.53 -28.21
C ARG A 424 10.50 1.97 -27.52
N THR A 425 11.45 2.80 -27.19
CA THR A 425 12.66 2.40 -26.44
C THR A 425 12.45 2.51 -24.93
N HIS A 426 11.36 3.15 -24.47
CA HIS A 426 11.06 3.35 -23.07
C HIS A 426 9.65 2.85 -22.73
N LEU A 427 9.40 2.57 -21.45
CA LEU A 427 8.06 2.38 -20.94
C LEU A 427 7.45 3.73 -20.56
N PRO A 428 6.11 3.87 -20.66
CA PRO A 428 5.43 5.04 -20.15
C PRO A 428 5.59 5.16 -18.65
N VAL A 429 5.59 6.38 -18.13
CA VAL A 429 5.58 6.59 -16.67
C VAL A 429 4.27 6.05 -16.10
N ALA A 430 4.37 5.15 -15.14
CA ALA A 430 3.25 4.58 -14.42
C ALA A 430 3.52 4.73 -12.91
N THR A 431 2.92 5.73 -12.30
CA THR A 431 3.21 6.16 -10.93
C THR A 431 1.91 6.46 -10.19
N ASN A 432 1.72 5.86 -9.02
CA ASN A 432 0.64 6.22 -8.11
C ASN A 432 1.11 7.38 -7.22
N PRO A 433 0.38 8.50 -7.19
CA PRO A 433 0.80 9.66 -6.44
C PRO A 433 0.92 9.43 -4.92
N TYR A 434 0.13 8.56 -4.35
CA TYR A 434 0.16 8.27 -2.92
C TYR A 434 1.21 7.22 -2.54
N ILE A 435 1.67 6.40 -3.46
CA ILE A 435 2.58 5.29 -3.17
C ILE A 435 4.00 5.62 -3.63
N GLU A 436 4.20 5.86 -4.94
CA GLU A 436 5.54 6.08 -5.47
C GLU A 436 6.07 7.48 -5.22
N LEU A 437 5.23 8.53 -5.28
CA LEU A 437 5.71 9.90 -5.07
C LEU A 437 6.07 10.19 -3.62
N VAL A 438 5.48 9.46 -2.68
CA VAL A 438 5.72 9.63 -1.24
C VAL A 438 6.93 8.82 -0.77
N ILE A 439 6.96 7.55 -1.14
CA ILE A 439 7.96 6.60 -0.64
C ILE A 439 9.17 6.55 -1.57
N HIS A 440 8.92 6.67 -2.86
CA HIS A 440 9.92 6.55 -3.92
C HIS A 440 9.71 7.70 -4.89
N PRO A 441 10.28 8.88 -4.67
CA PRO A 441 10.11 10.03 -5.56
C PRO A 441 10.78 9.79 -6.92
N VAL A 442 10.42 8.70 -7.55
CA VAL A 442 10.93 8.23 -8.85
C VAL A 442 9.77 8.10 -9.82
N GLY A 443 9.77 8.92 -10.84
CA GLY A 443 8.89 8.73 -11.99
C GLY A 443 9.41 7.61 -12.85
N THR A 444 8.90 6.41 -12.60
CA THR A 444 9.25 5.24 -13.41
C THR A 444 8.00 4.43 -13.72
N ASP A 445 8.15 3.39 -14.49
CA ASP A 445 7.12 2.40 -14.75
C ASP A 445 7.17 1.29 -13.68
N CYS A 446 6.01 0.78 -13.25
CA CYS A 446 5.94 -0.29 -12.26
C CYS A 446 6.76 -1.52 -12.68
N ASN A 447 6.73 -1.90 -13.97
CA ASN A 447 7.52 -3.02 -14.47
C ASN A 447 9.01 -2.75 -14.31
N ASN A 448 9.48 -1.50 -14.52
CA ASN A 448 10.88 -1.15 -14.37
C ASN A 448 11.38 -1.35 -12.94
N CYS A 449 10.59 -0.99 -11.96
CA CYS A 449 10.92 -1.25 -10.56
C CYS A 449 10.85 -2.75 -10.26
N HIS A 450 9.76 -3.40 -10.63
CA HIS A 450 9.46 -4.78 -10.22
C HIS A 450 10.31 -5.84 -10.91
N ILE A 451 10.77 -5.64 -12.14
CA ILE A 451 11.67 -6.59 -12.82
C ILE A 451 13.02 -6.77 -12.13
N ARG A 452 13.41 -5.81 -11.30
CA ARG A 452 14.66 -5.80 -10.55
C ARG A 452 14.60 -6.58 -9.24
N ALA A 453 13.40 -7.03 -8.85
CA ALA A 453 13.21 -7.82 -7.65
C ALA A 453 14.02 -9.12 -7.73
N GLY A 454 14.92 -9.34 -6.77
CA GLY A 454 15.79 -10.50 -6.76
C GLY A 454 16.68 -10.59 -5.52
N TRP A 455 17.23 -11.78 -5.31
CA TRP A 455 18.08 -12.13 -4.19
C TRP A 455 19.55 -12.24 -4.63
N PRO A 456 20.52 -11.69 -3.87
CA PRO A 456 20.34 -10.88 -2.67
C PRO A 456 19.93 -9.45 -3.01
N VAL A 457 19.27 -8.80 -2.09
CA VAL A 457 18.89 -7.37 -2.23
C VAL A 457 20.13 -6.47 -2.21
N LYS A 458 21.16 -6.88 -1.44
CA LYS A 458 22.45 -6.19 -1.38
C LYS A 458 23.57 -7.07 -1.92
N PRO A 459 24.63 -6.47 -2.51
CA PRO A 459 25.80 -7.24 -2.91
C PRO A 459 26.40 -7.94 -1.69
N THR A 460 26.67 -9.24 -1.85
CA THR A 460 27.32 -10.05 -0.80
C THR A 460 28.78 -10.30 -1.09
N ARG A 461 29.25 -10.05 -2.32
CA ARG A 461 30.62 -10.22 -2.75
C ARG A 461 31.15 -8.98 -3.46
N LEU A 462 32.41 -8.72 -3.33
CA LEU A 462 33.09 -7.64 -4.04
C LEU A 462 32.89 -7.81 -5.58
N GLY A 463 32.45 -6.78 -6.25
CA GLY A 463 32.17 -6.79 -7.71
C GLY A 463 30.79 -7.27 -8.10
N GLU A 464 29.97 -7.78 -7.18
CA GLU A 464 28.56 -8.04 -7.48
C GLU A 464 27.78 -6.73 -7.57
N GLN A 465 26.94 -6.64 -8.59
CA GLN A 465 25.98 -5.55 -8.72
C GLN A 465 24.61 -6.07 -8.32
N THR A 466 23.93 -5.32 -7.47
CA THR A 466 22.54 -5.58 -7.17
C THR A 466 21.68 -4.70 -8.07
N ALA A 467 20.59 -5.27 -8.53
CA ALA A 467 19.61 -4.54 -9.32
C ALA A 467 18.66 -3.70 -8.44
N GLY A 468 19.03 -3.29 -7.25
CA GLY A 468 18.17 -2.56 -6.32
C GLY A 468 17.22 -1.58 -7.03
N TYR A 469 16.15 -1.18 -6.40
CA TYR A 469 15.05 -0.39 -7.02
C TYR A 469 15.52 0.80 -7.87
N GLN A 470 16.70 1.32 -7.61
CA GLN A 470 17.26 2.50 -8.25
C GLN A 470 18.59 2.23 -8.96
N SER A 471 18.90 0.97 -9.29
CA SER A 471 20.16 0.67 -9.96
C SER A 471 20.24 1.35 -11.31
N ARG A 472 21.15 2.33 -11.43
CA ARG A 472 21.40 3.05 -12.67
C ARG A 472 22.00 2.16 -13.79
N ASN A 473 22.60 1.04 -13.41
CA ASN A 473 23.28 0.16 -14.34
C ASN A 473 22.34 -0.73 -15.16
N CYS A 474 21.05 -0.72 -14.84
CA CYS A 474 20.02 -1.52 -15.51
C CYS A 474 18.85 -0.61 -15.93
N SER A 475 19.15 0.54 -16.50
CA SER A 475 18.16 1.55 -16.85
C SER A 475 17.32 1.21 -18.08
N ASP A 476 17.83 0.36 -18.95
CA ASP A 476 17.08 -0.07 -20.15
C ASP A 476 16.17 -1.25 -19.80
N LEU A 477 14.92 -0.96 -19.67
CA LEU A 477 13.92 -1.89 -19.26
C LEU A 477 13.59 -2.95 -20.28
N LEU A 478 13.54 -2.58 -21.54
CA LEU A 478 13.23 -3.53 -22.61
C LEU A 478 14.36 -4.57 -22.74
N ALA A 479 15.61 -4.14 -22.54
CA ALA A 479 16.75 -5.05 -22.42
C ALA A 479 16.71 -5.89 -21.15
N ALA A 480 16.21 -5.33 -20.04
CA ALA A 480 16.09 -6.05 -18.78
C ALA A 480 15.06 -7.20 -18.81
N LEU A 481 14.07 -7.13 -19.69
CA LEU A 481 13.13 -8.23 -19.94
C LEU A 481 13.78 -9.41 -20.70
N THR A 482 15.01 -9.22 -21.20
CA THR A 482 15.73 -10.28 -21.94
C THR A 482 16.38 -11.24 -20.96
N PRO A 483 16.12 -12.57 -21.09
CA PRO A 483 16.82 -13.56 -20.29
C PRO A 483 18.34 -13.43 -20.46
N GLY A 484 19.08 -13.53 -19.34
CA GLY A 484 20.54 -13.46 -19.36
C GLY A 484 21.15 -12.06 -19.42
N ASN A 485 20.36 -11.00 -19.25
CA ASN A 485 20.88 -9.64 -19.14
C ASN A 485 21.96 -9.56 -18.04
N ALA A 486 23.09 -8.92 -18.38
CA ALA A 486 24.24 -8.77 -17.47
C ALA A 486 23.89 -8.12 -16.13
N CYS A 487 22.87 -7.28 -16.11
CA CYS A 487 22.35 -6.63 -14.89
C CYS A 487 21.88 -7.61 -13.82
N PHE A 488 21.47 -8.81 -14.20
CA PHE A 488 20.90 -9.81 -13.30
C PHE A 488 21.75 -11.06 -13.14
N GLN A 489 22.98 -11.07 -13.72
CA GLN A 489 23.80 -12.28 -13.75
C GLN A 489 24.13 -12.85 -12.36
N TYR A 490 24.17 -12.00 -11.33
CA TYR A 490 24.48 -12.36 -9.95
C TYR A 490 23.26 -12.53 -9.05
N LEU A 491 22.06 -12.39 -9.61
CA LEU A 491 20.80 -12.45 -8.87
C LEU A 491 20.01 -13.71 -9.25
N THR A 492 19.26 -14.22 -8.27
CA THR A 492 18.06 -15.00 -8.51
C THR A 492 16.89 -14.05 -8.51
N ARG A 493 16.30 -13.74 -9.67
CA ARG A 493 15.16 -12.83 -9.77
C ARG A 493 13.92 -13.49 -9.16
N SER A 494 13.11 -12.70 -8.48
CA SER A 494 11.93 -13.17 -7.75
C SER A 494 10.62 -12.98 -8.52
N ASP A 495 10.67 -13.06 -9.85
CA ASP A 495 9.50 -12.94 -10.75
C ASP A 495 8.65 -11.71 -10.41
N PHE A 496 9.28 -10.53 -10.45
CA PHE A 496 8.67 -9.21 -10.16
C PHE A 496 8.22 -8.99 -8.71
N GLN A 497 8.51 -9.90 -7.76
CA GLN A 497 8.04 -9.79 -6.39
C GLN A 497 9.12 -9.36 -5.41
N TRP A 498 9.12 -8.09 -5.02
CA TRP A 498 10.02 -7.56 -3.99
C TRP A 498 9.78 -8.15 -2.61
N ILE A 499 8.55 -8.55 -2.33
CA ILE A 499 8.17 -9.12 -1.04
C ILE A 499 8.99 -10.38 -0.68
N ILE A 500 9.45 -11.16 -1.67
CA ILE A 500 10.25 -12.37 -1.44
C ILE A 500 11.65 -12.00 -0.96
N PRO A 501 12.48 -11.24 -1.71
CA PRO A 501 13.81 -10.90 -1.26
C PRO A 501 13.84 -9.95 -0.05
N ASP A 502 12.85 -9.08 0.09
CA ASP A 502 12.79 -8.10 1.18
C ASP A 502 12.41 -8.70 2.53
N ARG A 503 11.65 -9.80 2.54
CA ARG A 503 11.07 -10.36 3.76
C ARG A 503 11.56 -11.76 4.14
N ALA A 504 12.37 -12.42 3.31
CA ALA A 504 12.96 -13.71 3.65
C ALA A 504 13.85 -13.60 4.91
N GLN A 505 13.69 -14.56 5.86
CA GLN A 505 14.37 -14.59 7.17
C GLN A 505 15.39 -15.71 7.27
#